data_21bf309574193ea9b2858ef2f409c681
#
_entry.id   21bf309574193ea9b2858ef2f409c681
#
_cell.length_a   1.000
_cell.length_b   1.000
_cell.length_c   1.000
_cell.angle_alpha   90.00
_cell.angle_beta   90.00
_cell.angle_gamma   90.00
#
_symmetry.space_group_name_H-M   'P 1'
#
loop_
_entity.id
_entity.type
_entity.pdbx_description
1 polymer ?
#
loop_
_entity_poly.entity_id
_entity_poly.type
_entity_poly.pdbx_seq_one_letter_code
_entity_poly.pdbx_strand_id
1 'polypeptide(L)'
;MEPTTTTSENVDVATTTPEQSLTTRPVAAANSADPDAEVVFDMNDVSVLYGDFRAVRGATMKIRKNQITAFIGPSGCGKTTILRCLNRMNDFIPSAKVEGTVNYHGVDLYDPAVNSTEVRRRIGMVFQKPNPFPKSIYDNVAYGPRLAGVRKRAELDEVVEKSLRGAALWDEVKDRLKSSGLSLSGGQQQRLCIARAVAVGPDVILMDEPCSALDPIATARIEDLMRQIKADYTIVIVTHNMQQAARVSDMTAFYTTEVNTESDRRTGHLVEYNPTVKMFSQPDDNRTEQYVTGRFG
;
A
#
# COMPACT_ATOMS: atom_id res chain seq x y z
N MET A 1 60.92 44.24 -47.30
CA MET A 1 60.24 42.96 -47.05
C MET A 1 59.21 43.20 -45.97
N GLU A 2 57.97 43.32 -46.40
CA GLU A 2 56.83 43.69 -45.57
C GLU A 2 56.34 42.52 -44.73
N PRO A 3 55.84 42.71 -43.50
CA PRO A 3 55.06 41.72 -42.81
C PRO A 3 53.58 41.94 -43.04
N THR A 4 52.91 40.92 -43.47
CA THR A 4 51.51 40.78 -43.70
C THR A 4 50.73 40.78 -42.39
N THR A 5 49.79 41.71 -42.32
CA THR A 5 48.77 41.82 -41.24
C THR A 5 47.67 40.77 -41.45
N THR A 6 47.43 39.96 -40.45
CA THR A 6 46.29 39.02 -40.41
C THR A 6 45.23 39.54 -39.42
N THR A 7 44.10 39.92 -39.94
CA THR A 7 42.91 40.39 -39.21
C THR A 7 42.25 39.20 -38.54
N SER A 8 42.04 39.24 -37.25
CA SER A 8 41.25 38.28 -36.44
C SER A 8 39.78 38.73 -36.47
N GLU A 9 38.91 37.99 -37.11
CA GLU A 9 37.47 38.08 -36.97
C GLU A 9 37.02 37.45 -35.67
N ASN A 10 36.43 38.28 -34.80
CA ASN A 10 35.68 37.83 -33.64
C ASN A 10 34.34 37.25 -34.08
N VAL A 11 34.15 35.96 -33.83
CA VAL A 11 32.83 35.31 -33.96
C VAL A 11 32.19 35.26 -32.58
N ASP A 12 31.21 36.13 -32.34
CA ASP A 12 30.32 36.06 -31.17
C ASP A 12 29.47 34.79 -31.26
N VAL A 13 29.79 33.83 -30.39
CA VAL A 13 28.93 32.68 -30.16
C VAL A 13 27.90 33.03 -29.08
N ALA A 14 26.71 33.40 -29.51
CA ALA A 14 25.56 33.55 -28.64
C ALA A 14 25.14 32.19 -28.09
N THR A 15 25.46 31.94 -26.82
CA THR A 15 24.97 30.79 -26.04
C THR A 15 23.51 31.03 -25.64
N THR A 16 22.58 30.60 -26.44
CA THR A 16 21.16 30.46 -26.08
C THR A 16 20.98 29.11 -25.37
N THR A 17 20.93 29.15 -24.04
CA THR A 17 20.46 28.05 -23.21
C THR A 17 18.93 28.00 -23.31
N PRO A 18 18.29 26.90 -23.72
CA PRO A 18 16.83 26.80 -23.61
C PRO A 18 16.48 26.53 -22.15
N GLU A 19 15.89 27.52 -21.50
CA GLU A 19 15.10 27.32 -20.30
C GLU A 19 13.99 26.31 -20.61
N GLN A 20 14.21 25.04 -20.26
CA GLN A 20 13.12 24.07 -20.20
C GLN A 20 12.26 24.45 -19.00
N SER A 21 11.18 25.19 -19.26
CA SER A 21 10.07 25.31 -18.33
C SER A 21 9.54 23.92 -18.02
N LEU A 22 9.81 23.46 -16.80
CA LEU A 22 9.12 22.32 -16.20
C LEU A 22 7.63 22.69 -16.08
N THR A 23 6.88 22.51 -17.16
CA THR A 23 5.44 22.46 -17.08
C THR A 23 5.08 21.26 -16.21
N THR A 24 4.78 21.53 -14.96
CA THR A 24 4.10 20.59 -14.07
C THR A 24 2.82 20.17 -14.79
N ARG A 25 2.81 18.95 -15.34
CA ARG A 25 1.58 18.30 -15.77
C ARG A 25 0.61 18.39 -14.59
N PRO A 26 -0.63 18.86 -14.81
CA PRO A 26 -1.62 18.83 -13.76
C PRO A 26 -1.74 17.39 -13.29
N VAL A 27 -1.57 17.18 -11.98
CA VAL A 27 -1.87 15.92 -11.29
C VAL A 27 -3.28 15.55 -11.73
N ALA A 28 -3.41 14.44 -12.44
CA ALA A 28 -4.68 13.96 -12.97
C ALA A 28 -5.71 13.91 -11.84
N ALA A 29 -6.95 14.22 -12.21
CA ALA A 29 -8.12 14.42 -11.38
C ALA A 29 -8.07 13.65 -10.06
N ALA A 30 -8.07 14.44 -8.99
CA ALA A 30 -7.93 14.05 -7.61
C ALA A 30 -8.63 12.74 -7.27
N ASN A 31 -7.95 11.89 -6.52
CA ASN A 31 -8.55 10.83 -5.73
C ASN A 31 -9.66 11.48 -4.87
N SER A 32 -10.90 11.42 -5.33
CA SER A 32 -12.04 11.95 -4.58
C SER A 32 -12.59 10.81 -3.74
N ALA A 33 -12.41 10.90 -2.42
CA ALA A 33 -13.11 10.02 -1.50
C ALA A 33 -14.62 10.17 -1.74
N ASP A 34 -15.30 9.06 -2.03
CA ASP A 34 -16.76 9.03 -2.10
C ASP A 34 -17.30 8.84 -0.67
N PRO A 35 -17.92 9.87 -0.05
CA PRO A 35 -18.44 9.80 1.29
C PRO A 35 -19.67 8.87 1.42
N ASP A 36 -20.33 8.55 0.30
CA ASP A 36 -21.53 7.72 0.27
C ASP A 36 -21.22 6.25 -0.07
N ALA A 37 -19.95 5.93 -0.41
CA ALA A 37 -19.57 4.55 -0.68
C ALA A 37 -19.81 3.64 0.53
N GLU A 38 -20.19 2.38 0.26
CA GLU A 38 -20.42 1.33 1.25
C GLU A 38 -19.24 1.23 2.24
N VAL A 39 -19.54 1.12 3.53
CA VAL A 39 -18.52 0.91 4.57
C VAL A 39 -18.15 -0.56 4.60
N VAL A 40 -16.89 -0.87 4.31
CA VAL A 40 -16.33 -2.22 4.37
C VAL A 40 -15.82 -2.53 5.77
N PHE A 41 -15.05 -1.62 6.37
CA PHE A 41 -14.66 -1.73 7.77
C PHE A 41 -15.21 -0.56 8.59
N ASP A 42 -15.80 -0.88 9.75
CA ASP A 42 -16.13 0.07 10.80
C ASP A 42 -15.33 -0.30 12.05
N MET A 43 -14.27 0.47 12.31
CA MET A 43 -13.40 0.29 13.46
C MET A 43 -13.82 1.24 14.55
N ASN A 44 -14.04 0.73 15.77
CA ASN A 44 -14.46 1.55 16.90
C ASN A 44 -13.61 1.24 18.13
N ASP A 45 -12.89 2.25 18.61
CA ASP A 45 -12.01 2.23 19.78
C ASP A 45 -11.00 1.06 19.79
N VAL A 46 -10.44 0.75 18.60
CA VAL A 46 -9.55 -0.40 18.45
C VAL A 46 -8.20 -0.14 19.10
N SER A 47 -7.87 -0.98 20.07
CA SER A 47 -6.58 -0.99 20.76
C SER A 47 -5.90 -2.35 20.62
N VAL A 48 -4.57 -2.36 20.54
CA VAL A 48 -3.78 -3.60 20.43
C VAL A 48 -2.72 -3.64 21.52
N LEU A 49 -2.70 -4.75 22.25
CA LEU A 49 -1.72 -5.03 23.28
C LEU A 49 -0.84 -6.22 22.87
N TYR A 50 0.41 -6.21 23.29
CA TYR A 50 1.34 -7.34 23.28
C TYR A 50 1.78 -7.63 24.72
N GLY A 51 1.16 -8.61 25.38
CA GLY A 51 1.22 -8.76 26.82
C GLY A 51 0.68 -7.49 27.49
N ASP A 52 1.48 -6.90 28.38
CA ASP A 52 1.11 -5.65 29.09
C ASP A 52 1.43 -4.37 28.30
N PHE A 53 2.04 -4.50 27.11
CA PHE A 53 2.39 -3.35 26.28
C PHE A 53 1.27 -2.98 25.33
N ARG A 54 0.66 -1.79 25.52
CA ARG A 54 -0.31 -1.25 24.59
C ARG A 54 0.40 -0.60 23.39
N ALA A 55 0.45 -1.32 22.29
CA ALA A 55 1.13 -0.88 21.07
C ALA A 55 0.35 0.22 20.33
N VAL A 56 -0.98 0.10 20.29
CA VAL A 56 -1.89 1.12 19.71
C VAL A 56 -3.11 1.26 20.59
N ARG A 57 -3.65 2.48 20.68
CA ARG A 57 -4.87 2.78 21.42
C ARG A 57 -5.92 3.50 20.57
N GLY A 58 -7.19 3.16 20.78
CA GLY A 58 -8.36 3.97 20.46
C GLY A 58 -8.55 4.32 18.98
N ALA A 59 -8.11 3.48 18.05
CA ALA A 59 -8.26 3.77 16.62
C ALA A 59 -9.74 3.63 16.22
N THR A 60 -10.32 4.73 15.72
CA THR A 60 -11.70 4.77 15.24
C THR A 60 -11.73 5.36 13.84
N MET A 61 -12.19 4.57 12.85
CA MET A 61 -12.30 4.99 11.45
C MET A 61 -13.22 4.08 10.65
N LYS A 62 -13.68 4.57 9.49
CA LYS A 62 -14.47 3.80 8.52
C LYS A 62 -13.74 3.71 7.20
N ILE A 63 -13.43 2.49 6.75
CA ILE A 63 -12.82 2.24 5.45
C ILE A 63 -13.92 1.87 4.47
N ARG A 64 -13.92 2.54 3.31
CA ARG A 64 -14.99 2.42 2.33
C ARG A 64 -14.58 1.57 1.14
N LYS A 65 -15.57 0.99 0.48
CA LYS A 65 -15.43 0.10 -0.66
C LYS A 65 -14.79 0.83 -1.86
N ASN A 66 -13.94 0.10 -2.57
CA ASN A 66 -13.31 0.56 -3.81
C ASN A 66 -12.55 1.89 -3.66
N GLN A 67 -12.01 2.11 -2.46
CA GLN A 67 -11.12 3.24 -2.16
C GLN A 67 -9.76 2.72 -1.69
N ILE A 68 -8.74 3.57 -1.87
CA ILE A 68 -7.41 3.34 -1.30
C ILE A 68 -7.30 4.18 -0.03
N THR A 69 -7.15 3.51 1.11
CA THR A 69 -6.86 4.17 2.40
C THR A 69 -5.39 4.00 2.75
N ALA A 70 -4.65 5.10 2.92
CA ALA A 70 -3.26 5.07 3.36
C ALA A 70 -3.14 5.27 4.86
N PHE A 71 -2.33 4.44 5.52
CA PHE A 71 -1.87 4.67 6.90
C PHE A 71 -0.46 5.24 6.85
N ILE A 72 -0.28 6.48 7.31
CA ILE A 72 1.00 7.19 7.36
C ILE A 72 1.39 7.50 8.80
N GLY A 73 2.66 7.81 9.00
CA GLY A 73 3.21 8.17 10.32
C GLY A 73 4.63 7.62 10.52
N PRO A 74 5.32 8.03 11.60
CA PRO A 74 6.68 7.60 11.87
C PRO A 74 6.78 6.09 12.11
N SER A 75 8.00 5.56 12.02
CA SER A 75 8.26 4.15 12.31
C SER A 75 7.91 3.81 13.76
N GLY A 76 7.31 2.64 13.97
CA GLY A 76 6.94 2.17 15.30
C GLY A 76 5.63 2.74 15.88
N CYS A 77 4.87 3.60 15.15
CA CYS A 77 3.59 4.11 15.65
C CYS A 77 2.40 3.15 15.48
N GLY A 78 2.63 1.88 15.11
CA GLY A 78 1.60 0.83 15.12
C GLY A 78 0.79 0.68 13.82
N LYS A 79 1.16 1.30 12.70
CA LYS A 79 0.45 1.18 11.41
C LYS A 79 0.26 -0.26 10.95
N THR A 80 1.34 -1.03 10.91
CA THR A 80 1.30 -2.47 10.57
C THR A 80 0.48 -3.26 11.59
N THR A 81 0.51 -2.88 12.87
CA THR A 81 -0.29 -3.52 13.92
C THR A 81 -1.78 -3.35 13.66
N ILE A 82 -2.22 -2.13 13.33
CA ILE A 82 -3.62 -1.86 12.97
C ILE A 82 -3.98 -2.52 11.62
N LEU A 83 -3.10 -2.47 10.62
CA LEU A 83 -3.33 -3.15 9.35
C LEU A 83 -3.63 -4.64 9.57
N ARG A 84 -2.86 -5.31 10.43
CA ARG A 84 -3.03 -6.73 10.78
C ARG A 84 -4.29 -7.04 11.59
N CYS A 85 -4.93 -6.05 12.20
CA CYS A 85 -6.24 -6.25 12.82
C CYS A 85 -7.32 -6.54 11.77
N LEU A 86 -7.22 -5.92 10.59
CA LEU A 86 -8.22 -6.05 9.53
C LEU A 86 -8.34 -7.47 8.95
N ASN A 87 -7.30 -8.31 9.10
CA ASN A 87 -7.32 -9.71 8.63
C ASN A 87 -6.95 -10.73 9.70
N ARG A 88 -6.98 -10.33 10.97
CA ARG A 88 -6.66 -11.19 12.11
C ARG A 88 -5.25 -11.81 12.08
N MET A 89 -4.29 -11.13 11.44
CA MET A 89 -2.88 -11.60 11.45
C MET A 89 -2.21 -11.43 12.81
N ASN A 90 -2.74 -10.59 13.70
CA ASN A 90 -2.26 -10.48 15.07
C ASN A 90 -2.52 -11.76 15.89
N ASP A 91 -3.49 -12.61 15.50
CA ASP A 91 -3.77 -13.90 16.14
C ASP A 91 -2.57 -14.87 16.12
N PHE A 92 -1.62 -14.67 15.18
CA PHE A 92 -0.38 -15.47 15.14
C PHE A 92 0.67 -15.05 16.17
N ILE A 93 0.41 -14.00 16.93
CA ILE A 93 1.28 -13.51 18.01
C ILE A 93 0.61 -13.89 19.34
N PRO A 94 1.11 -14.89 20.08
CA PRO A 94 0.43 -15.42 21.28
C PRO A 94 0.13 -14.35 22.34
N SER A 95 0.95 -13.31 22.41
CA SER A 95 0.79 -12.21 23.37
C SER A 95 -0.11 -11.08 22.86
N ALA A 96 -0.61 -11.16 21.62
CA ALA A 96 -1.44 -10.11 21.05
C ALA A 96 -2.88 -10.22 21.56
N LYS A 97 -3.43 -9.07 21.96
CA LYS A 97 -4.85 -8.90 22.30
C LYS A 97 -5.39 -7.69 21.57
N VAL A 98 -6.52 -7.84 20.91
CA VAL A 98 -7.26 -6.73 20.28
C VAL A 98 -8.45 -6.39 21.16
N GLU A 99 -8.62 -5.11 21.49
CA GLU A 99 -9.76 -4.55 22.21
C GLU A 99 -10.51 -3.59 21.30
N GLY A 100 -11.77 -3.29 21.62
CA GLY A 100 -12.67 -2.55 20.72
C GLY A 100 -13.32 -3.46 19.69
N THR A 101 -13.87 -2.91 18.60
CA THR A 101 -14.56 -3.67 17.55
C THR A 101 -13.98 -3.37 16.17
N VAL A 102 -13.85 -4.42 15.36
CA VAL A 102 -13.45 -4.33 13.95
C VAL A 102 -14.54 -4.99 13.12
N ASN A 103 -15.56 -4.23 12.77
CA ASN A 103 -16.66 -4.74 11.97
C ASN A 103 -16.27 -4.76 10.48
N TYR A 104 -16.45 -5.90 9.84
CA TYR A 104 -16.29 -6.11 8.41
C TYR A 104 -17.67 -6.47 7.83
N HIS A 105 -18.22 -5.61 6.96
CA HIS A 105 -19.61 -5.69 6.48
C HIS A 105 -20.62 -5.92 7.62
N GLY A 106 -20.42 -5.22 8.75
CA GLY A 106 -21.30 -5.28 9.91
C GLY A 106 -21.10 -6.46 10.87
N VAL A 107 -20.12 -7.35 10.60
CA VAL A 107 -19.78 -8.49 11.45
C VAL A 107 -18.45 -8.22 12.16
N ASP A 108 -18.41 -8.31 13.49
CA ASP A 108 -17.16 -8.16 14.24
C ASP A 108 -16.21 -9.33 13.90
N LEU A 109 -15.06 -8.98 13.33
CA LEU A 109 -14.04 -9.97 12.96
C LEU A 109 -13.50 -10.78 14.14
N TYR A 110 -13.60 -10.25 15.36
CA TYR A 110 -13.10 -10.89 16.58
C TYR A 110 -14.16 -11.66 17.36
N ASP A 111 -15.40 -11.74 16.85
CA ASP A 111 -16.42 -12.64 17.39
C ASP A 111 -15.91 -14.08 17.35
N PRO A 112 -16.04 -14.86 18.45
CA PRO A 112 -15.59 -16.27 18.53
C PRO A 112 -16.20 -17.18 17.43
N ALA A 113 -17.37 -16.85 16.91
CA ALA A 113 -18.02 -17.60 15.81
C ALA A 113 -17.38 -17.34 14.44
N VAL A 114 -16.56 -16.29 14.29
CA VAL A 114 -15.95 -15.92 13.01
C VAL A 114 -14.73 -16.78 12.69
N ASN A 115 -14.75 -17.46 11.56
CA ASN A 115 -13.63 -18.28 11.09
C ASN A 115 -12.51 -17.39 10.54
N SER A 116 -11.38 -17.33 11.25
CA SER A 116 -10.22 -16.51 10.88
C SER A 116 -9.56 -16.90 9.54
N THR A 117 -9.73 -18.15 9.08
CA THR A 117 -9.23 -18.59 7.77
C THR A 117 -10.08 -17.99 6.65
N GLU A 118 -11.39 -17.94 6.84
CA GLU A 118 -12.30 -17.29 5.88
C GLU A 118 -12.05 -15.77 5.82
N VAL A 119 -11.79 -15.13 6.98
CA VAL A 119 -11.37 -13.72 7.04
C VAL A 119 -10.13 -13.49 6.16
N ARG A 120 -9.09 -14.30 6.33
CA ARG A 120 -7.84 -14.17 5.56
C ARG A 120 -7.98 -14.55 4.08
N ARG A 121 -9.01 -15.29 3.70
CA ARG A 121 -9.34 -15.55 2.30
C ARG A 121 -9.97 -14.33 1.64
N ARG A 122 -10.87 -13.62 2.35
CA ARG A 122 -11.55 -12.43 1.85
C ARG A 122 -10.70 -11.17 1.92
N ILE A 123 -9.76 -11.12 2.86
CA ILE A 123 -8.89 -9.96 3.12
C ILE A 123 -7.44 -10.39 2.91
N GLY A 124 -6.99 -10.25 1.65
CA GLY A 124 -5.63 -10.62 1.23
C GLY A 124 -4.57 -9.68 1.79
N MET A 125 -3.32 -10.15 1.87
CA MET A 125 -2.20 -9.34 2.35
C MET A 125 -0.97 -9.46 1.45
N VAL A 126 -0.39 -8.31 1.13
CA VAL A 126 0.89 -8.16 0.44
C VAL A 126 1.89 -7.57 1.44
N PHE A 127 3.00 -8.27 1.65
CA PHE A 127 4.00 -7.93 2.66
C PHE A 127 5.07 -6.97 2.10
N GLN A 128 5.76 -6.30 3.01
CA GLN A 128 6.84 -5.37 2.71
C GLN A 128 7.97 -6.01 1.88
N LYS A 129 8.42 -7.21 2.29
CA LYS A 129 9.36 -8.00 1.50
C LYS A 129 8.58 -8.94 0.59
N PRO A 130 8.83 -8.93 -0.73
CA PRO A 130 8.28 -9.93 -1.63
C PRO A 130 8.56 -11.33 -1.08
N ASN A 131 7.54 -12.17 -1.05
CA ASN A 131 7.63 -13.52 -0.50
C ASN A 131 7.03 -14.58 -1.46
N PRO A 132 7.48 -14.64 -2.72
CA PRO A 132 7.03 -15.69 -3.61
C PRO A 132 7.38 -17.06 -3.03
N PHE A 133 6.50 -18.04 -3.21
CA PHE A 133 6.81 -19.42 -2.85
C PHE A 133 7.96 -19.96 -3.71
N PRO A 134 8.78 -20.90 -3.22
CA PRO A 134 9.81 -21.59 -4.00
C PRO A 134 9.17 -22.57 -5.01
N LYS A 135 8.32 -22.04 -5.86
CA LYS A 135 7.51 -22.70 -6.88
C LYS A 135 7.59 -21.90 -8.18
N SER A 136 6.99 -22.46 -9.25
CA SER A 136 6.87 -21.75 -10.52
C SER A 136 6.03 -20.46 -10.38
N ILE A 137 6.18 -19.53 -11.33
CA ILE A 137 5.32 -18.34 -11.43
C ILE A 137 3.85 -18.76 -11.46
N TYR A 138 3.53 -19.74 -12.30
CA TYR A 138 2.19 -20.31 -12.40
C TYR A 138 1.69 -20.84 -11.07
N ASP A 139 2.48 -21.67 -10.39
CA ASP A 139 2.05 -22.30 -9.13
C ASP A 139 1.98 -21.33 -7.96
N ASN A 140 2.69 -20.21 -8.01
CA ASN A 140 2.49 -19.13 -7.03
C ASN A 140 1.08 -18.56 -7.13
N VAL A 141 0.59 -18.28 -8.34
CA VAL A 141 -0.74 -17.69 -8.55
C VAL A 141 -1.83 -18.74 -8.37
N ALA A 142 -1.65 -19.94 -8.92
CA ALA A 142 -2.62 -21.02 -8.84
C ALA A 142 -2.78 -21.63 -7.44
N TYR A 143 -1.91 -21.28 -6.49
CA TYR A 143 -1.89 -21.90 -5.15
C TYR A 143 -3.19 -21.68 -4.38
N GLY A 144 -3.62 -20.42 -4.26
CA GLY A 144 -4.84 -20.06 -3.55
C GLY A 144 -6.10 -20.66 -4.18
N PRO A 145 -6.34 -20.50 -5.49
CA PRO A 145 -7.45 -21.12 -6.20
C PRO A 145 -7.52 -22.65 -6.03
N ARG A 146 -6.38 -23.36 -6.07
CA ARG A 146 -6.34 -24.80 -5.80
C ARG A 146 -6.78 -25.14 -4.38
N LEU A 147 -6.36 -24.38 -3.38
CA LEU A 147 -6.83 -24.55 -1.99
C LEU A 147 -8.32 -24.26 -1.86
N ALA A 148 -8.83 -23.31 -2.63
CA ALA A 148 -10.28 -23.01 -2.70
C ALA A 148 -11.08 -24.05 -3.48
N GLY A 149 -10.44 -25.12 -3.99
CA GLY A 149 -11.11 -26.25 -4.63
C GLY A 149 -11.18 -26.18 -6.16
N VAL A 150 -10.57 -25.19 -6.82
CA VAL A 150 -10.48 -25.13 -8.29
C VAL A 150 -9.55 -26.24 -8.78
N ARG A 151 -10.08 -27.24 -9.47
CA ARG A 151 -9.32 -28.43 -9.92
C ARG A 151 -9.12 -28.51 -11.43
N LYS A 152 -10.04 -27.90 -12.20
CA LYS A 152 -9.96 -27.94 -13.66
C LYS A 152 -8.82 -27.07 -14.16
N ARG A 153 -7.99 -27.65 -15.04
CA ARG A 153 -6.80 -26.98 -15.56
C ARG A 153 -7.17 -25.70 -16.31
N ALA A 154 -8.20 -25.72 -17.14
CA ALA A 154 -8.62 -24.56 -17.91
C ALA A 154 -9.06 -23.39 -17.01
N GLU A 155 -9.81 -23.67 -15.93
CA GLU A 155 -10.21 -22.65 -14.96
C GLU A 155 -8.99 -22.04 -14.24
N LEU A 156 -7.99 -22.87 -13.89
CA LEU A 156 -6.74 -22.40 -13.29
C LEU A 156 -5.94 -21.54 -14.27
N ASP A 157 -5.88 -21.93 -15.54
CA ASP A 157 -5.16 -21.19 -16.58
C ASP A 157 -5.78 -19.80 -16.77
N GLU A 158 -7.11 -19.71 -16.80
CA GLU A 158 -7.85 -18.44 -16.88
C GLU A 158 -7.59 -17.54 -15.66
N VAL A 159 -7.70 -18.09 -14.45
CA VAL A 159 -7.43 -17.33 -13.20
C VAL A 159 -6.01 -16.85 -13.15
N VAL A 160 -5.02 -17.69 -13.54
CA VAL A 160 -3.61 -17.31 -13.53
C VAL A 160 -3.34 -16.20 -14.53
N GLU A 161 -3.83 -16.32 -15.77
CA GLU A 161 -3.68 -15.27 -16.76
C GLU A 161 -4.33 -13.96 -16.31
N LYS A 162 -5.59 -14.00 -15.88
CA LYS A 162 -6.33 -12.83 -15.38
C LYS A 162 -5.58 -12.14 -14.24
N SER A 163 -5.10 -12.91 -13.27
CA SER A 163 -4.39 -12.36 -12.09
C SER A 163 -3.03 -11.76 -12.47
N LEU A 164 -2.27 -12.38 -13.38
CA LEU A 164 -1.00 -11.84 -13.86
C LEU A 164 -1.21 -10.59 -14.72
N ARG A 165 -2.28 -10.52 -15.51
CA ARG A 165 -2.67 -9.31 -16.24
C ARG A 165 -3.08 -8.20 -15.29
N GLY A 166 -3.94 -8.52 -14.32
CA GLY A 166 -4.35 -7.60 -13.26
C GLY A 166 -3.19 -7.08 -12.42
N ALA A 167 -2.08 -7.82 -12.32
CA ALA A 167 -0.84 -7.38 -11.66
C ALA A 167 0.18 -6.75 -12.63
N ALA A 168 -0.20 -6.43 -13.86
CA ALA A 168 0.65 -5.88 -14.92
C ALA A 168 1.98 -6.69 -15.10
N LEU A 169 1.91 -8.00 -14.94
CA LEU A 169 3.08 -8.89 -15.01
C LEU A 169 3.03 -9.88 -16.19
N TRP A 170 1.84 -10.11 -16.78
CA TRP A 170 1.61 -11.13 -17.79
C TRP A 170 2.60 -11.06 -18.97
N ASP A 171 2.73 -9.89 -19.58
CA ASP A 171 3.56 -9.75 -20.79
C ASP A 171 5.06 -9.98 -20.54
N GLU A 172 5.51 -9.86 -19.29
CA GLU A 172 6.89 -10.12 -18.89
C GLU A 172 7.16 -11.61 -18.61
N VAL A 173 6.10 -12.41 -18.32
CA VAL A 173 6.29 -13.78 -17.83
C VAL A 173 5.53 -14.86 -18.59
N LYS A 174 4.63 -14.53 -19.51
CA LYS A 174 3.74 -15.48 -20.22
C LYS A 174 4.49 -16.64 -20.89
N ASP A 175 5.69 -16.38 -21.39
CA ASP A 175 6.51 -17.39 -22.08
C ASP A 175 7.38 -18.23 -21.12
N ARG A 176 7.37 -17.89 -19.81
CA ARG A 176 8.18 -18.55 -18.77
C ARG A 176 7.43 -18.85 -17.47
N LEU A 177 6.14 -19.15 -17.56
CA LEU A 177 5.29 -19.42 -16.39
C LEU A 177 5.76 -20.60 -15.53
N LYS A 178 6.55 -21.53 -16.11
CA LYS A 178 7.15 -22.67 -15.41
C LYS A 178 8.45 -22.31 -14.67
N SER A 179 9.04 -21.14 -14.93
CA SER A 179 10.24 -20.68 -14.23
C SER A 179 9.93 -20.39 -12.76
N SER A 180 10.96 -20.46 -11.92
CA SER A 180 10.84 -20.17 -10.49
C SER A 180 10.39 -18.71 -10.25
N GLY A 181 9.43 -18.50 -9.37
CA GLY A 181 9.05 -17.17 -8.92
C GLY A 181 10.20 -16.40 -8.25
N LEU A 182 11.16 -17.12 -7.66
CA LEU A 182 12.35 -16.53 -7.04
C LEU A 182 13.37 -15.97 -8.04
N SER A 183 13.28 -16.35 -9.34
CA SER A 183 14.16 -15.84 -10.38
C SER A 183 13.76 -14.48 -10.93
N LEU A 184 12.64 -13.94 -10.49
CA LEU A 184 12.13 -12.64 -10.89
C LEU A 184 12.88 -11.50 -10.18
N SER A 185 12.91 -10.29 -10.78
CA SER A 185 13.40 -9.08 -10.09
C SER A 185 12.50 -8.72 -8.90
N GLY A 186 13.00 -7.90 -7.96
CA GLY A 186 12.24 -7.52 -6.77
C GLY A 186 10.86 -6.93 -7.10
N GLY A 187 10.76 -6.01 -8.07
CA GLY A 187 9.48 -5.45 -8.50
C GLY A 187 8.56 -6.47 -9.19
N GLN A 188 9.14 -7.43 -9.95
CA GLN A 188 8.37 -8.53 -10.53
C GLN A 188 7.87 -9.50 -9.44
N GLN A 189 8.71 -9.80 -8.44
CA GLN A 189 8.31 -10.64 -7.30
C GLN A 189 7.17 -9.99 -6.52
N GLN A 190 7.21 -8.66 -6.30
CA GLN A 190 6.15 -7.95 -5.62
C GLN A 190 4.83 -8.02 -6.42
N ARG A 191 4.89 -7.79 -7.74
CA ARG A 191 3.71 -7.95 -8.60
C ARG A 191 3.20 -9.40 -8.65
N LEU A 192 4.09 -10.38 -8.58
CA LEU A 192 3.70 -11.79 -8.43
C LEU A 192 2.96 -12.05 -7.11
N CYS A 193 3.41 -11.44 -6.00
CA CYS A 193 2.71 -11.53 -4.71
C CYS A 193 1.33 -10.85 -4.77
N ILE A 194 1.20 -9.73 -5.50
CA ILE A 194 -0.10 -9.10 -5.73
C ILE A 194 -0.99 -10.01 -6.60
N ALA A 195 -0.46 -10.58 -7.71
CA ALA A 195 -1.19 -11.54 -8.54
C ALA A 195 -1.70 -12.72 -7.73
N ARG A 196 -0.86 -13.27 -6.84
CA ARG A 196 -1.24 -14.35 -5.92
C ARG A 196 -2.36 -13.93 -4.96
N ALA A 197 -2.33 -12.71 -4.44
CA ALA A 197 -3.35 -12.20 -3.54
C ALA A 197 -4.70 -12.02 -4.24
N VAL A 198 -4.74 -11.45 -5.45
CA VAL A 198 -5.98 -11.23 -6.20
C VAL A 198 -6.56 -12.52 -6.80
N ALA A 199 -5.75 -13.57 -7.00
CA ALA A 199 -6.18 -14.84 -7.61
C ALA A 199 -7.28 -15.57 -6.85
N VAL A 200 -7.43 -15.31 -5.55
CA VAL A 200 -8.48 -15.91 -4.72
C VAL A 200 -9.77 -15.08 -4.70
N GLY A 201 -9.80 -13.93 -5.40
CA GLY A 201 -10.95 -13.02 -5.45
C GLY A 201 -11.27 -12.41 -4.08
N PRO A 202 -10.32 -11.72 -3.42
CA PRO A 202 -10.59 -11.08 -2.14
C PRO A 202 -11.47 -9.84 -2.32
N ASP A 203 -12.12 -9.39 -1.25
CA ASP A 203 -12.84 -8.12 -1.23
C ASP A 203 -11.89 -6.95 -0.92
N VAL A 204 -10.85 -7.24 -0.13
CA VAL A 204 -9.89 -6.24 0.36
C VAL A 204 -8.45 -6.74 0.16
N ILE A 205 -7.56 -5.81 -0.19
CA ILE A 205 -6.11 -6.05 -0.27
C ILE A 205 -5.40 -5.13 0.71
N LEU A 206 -4.74 -5.72 1.70
CA LEU A 206 -3.86 -5.01 2.62
C LEU A 206 -2.44 -5.01 2.07
N MET A 207 -1.78 -3.87 2.08
CA MET A 207 -0.42 -3.72 1.59
C MET A 207 0.47 -3.06 2.65
N ASP A 208 1.42 -3.83 3.19
CA ASP A 208 2.36 -3.34 4.20
C ASP A 208 3.64 -2.87 3.52
N GLU A 209 3.82 -1.57 3.35
CA GLU A 209 4.97 -0.93 2.69
C GLU A 209 5.41 -1.56 1.35
N PRO A 210 4.49 -1.78 0.38
CA PRO A 210 4.74 -2.64 -0.78
C PRO A 210 5.84 -2.15 -1.72
N CYS A 211 6.30 -0.90 -1.59
CA CYS A 211 7.31 -0.29 -2.46
C CYS A 211 8.62 0.05 -1.74
N SER A 212 8.77 -0.23 -0.43
CA SER A 212 9.90 0.24 0.39
C SER A 212 11.28 -0.27 -0.08
N ALA A 213 11.34 -1.41 -0.77
CA ALA A 213 12.56 -2.05 -1.27
C ALA A 213 12.69 -1.99 -2.80
N LEU A 214 11.90 -1.14 -3.47
CA LEU A 214 11.84 -1.07 -4.93
C LEU A 214 12.49 0.22 -5.46
N ASP A 215 13.02 0.12 -6.67
CA ASP A 215 13.48 1.29 -7.42
C ASP A 215 12.30 2.19 -7.83
N PRO A 216 12.55 3.46 -8.24
CA PRO A 216 11.48 4.40 -8.60
C PRO A 216 10.58 3.93 -9.75
N ILE A 217 11.13 3.18 -10.73
CA ILE A 217 10.36 2.69 -11.88
C ILE A 217 9.41 1.57 -11.43
N ALA A 218 9.91 0.62 -10.63
CA ALA A 218 9.10 -0.45 -10.07
C ALA A 218 8.03 0.11 -9.12
N THR A 219 8.37 1.14 -8.32
CA THR A 219 7.42 1.85 -7.45
C THR A 219 6.29 2.47 -8.25
N ALA A 220 6.60 3.22 -9.31
CA ALA A 220 5.59 3.83 -10.17
C ALA A 220 4.63 2.79 -10.77
N ARG A 221 5.16 1.64 -11.21
CA ARG A 221 4.33 0.53 -11.73
C ARG A 221 3.38 -0.05 -10.68
N ILE A 222 3.81 -0.17 -9.41
CA ILE A 222 2.93 -0.63 -8.32
C ILE A 222 1.88 0.43 -7.99
N GLU A 223 2.23 1.72 -8.02
CA GLU A 223 1.28 2.82 -7.82
C GLU A 223 0.21 2.86 -8.91
N ASP A 224 0.62 2.71 -10.18
CA ASP A 224 -0.32 2.61 -11.31
C ASP A 224 -1.23 1.38 -11.17
N LEU A 225 -0.65 0.25 -10.78
CA LEU A 225 -1.39 -0.97 -10.53
C LEU A 225 -2.46 -0.77 -9.45
N MET A 226 -2.10 -0.18 -8.29
CA MET A 226 -3.07 0.08 -7.22
C MET A 226 -4.24 0.94 -7.71
N ARG A 227 -3.96 2.00 -8.51
CA ARG A 227 -5.01 2.85 -9.09
C ARG A 227 -5.93 2.09 -10.07
N GLN A 228 -5.40 1.11 -10.80
CA GLN A 228 -6.20 0.30 -11.71
C GLN A 228 -7.09 -0.70 -10.96
N ILE A 229 -6.53 -1.41 -10.00
CA ILE A 229 -7.27 -2.49 -9.31
C ILE A 229 -8.24 -1.96 -8.24
N LYS A 230 -8.14 -0.69 -7.80
CA LYS A 230 -9.11 -0.13 -6.84
C LYS A 230 -10.55 -0.12 -7.35
N ALA A 231 -10.76 -0.21 -8.67
CA ALA A 231 -12.10 -0.34 -9.24
C ALA A 231 -12.81 -1.63 -8.78
N ASP A 232 -12.03 -2.68 -8.56
CA ASP A 232 -12.53 -4.02 -8.18
C ASP A 232 -12.28 -4.34 -6.71
N TYR A 233 -11.28 -3.72 -6.06
CA TYR A 233 -10.81 -4.05 -4.71
C TYR A 233 -10.75 -2.83 -3.81
N THR A 234 -11.11 -3.00 -2.56
CA THR A 234 -10.78 -2.06 -1.50
C THR A 234 -9.32 -2.24 -1.10
N ILE A 235 -8.54 -1.17 -1.00
CA ILE A 235 -7.10 -1.26 -0.70
C ILE A 235 -6.79 -0.49 0.57
N VAL A 236 -6.03 -1.11 1.49
CA VAL A 236 -5.43 -0.41 2.64
C VAL A 236 -3.93 -0.55 2.54
N ILE A 237 -3.22 0.57 2.45
CA ILE A 237 -1.76 0.59 2.32
C ILE A 237 -1.12 1.25 3.54
N VAL A 238 -0.10 0.61 4.11
CA VAL A 238 0.85 1.26 5.02
C VAL A 238 2.01 1.80 4.21
N THR A 239 2.37 3.04 4.39
CA THR A 239 3.57 3.62 3.79
C THR A 239 4.18 4.70 4.69
N HIS A 240 5.51 4.79 4.69
CA HIS A 240 6.24 5.92 5.25
C HIS A 240 6.54 7.00 4.20
N ASN A 241 6.23 6.74 2.92
CA ASN A 241 6.41 7.69 1.83
C ASN A 241 5.15 8.54 1.65
N MET A 242 5.21 9.78 2.15
CA MET A 242 4.09 10.74 2.07
C MET A 242 3.70 11.07 0.64
N GLN A 243 4.67 11.17 -0.28
CA GLN A 243 4.39 11.43 -1.69
C GLN A 243 3.63 10.28 -2.33
N GLN A 244 3.95 9.03 -1.97
CA GLN A 244 3.20 7.87 -2.41
C GLN A 244 1.76 7.93 -1.90
N ALA A 245 1.54 8.15 -0.61
CA ALA A 245 0.21 8.31 -0.05
C ALA A 245 -0.59 9.40 -0.79
N ALA A 246 0.00 10.58 -0.99
CA ALA A 246 -0.63 11.69 -1.69
C ALA A 246 -1.02 11.36 -3.15
N ARG A 247 -0.23 10.50 -3.84
CA ARG A 247 -0.51 10.14 -5.24
C ARG A 247 -1.55 9.04 -5.41
N VAL A 248 -1.64 8.10 -4.47
CA VAL A 248 -2.43 6.87 -4.70
C VAL A 248 -3.70 6.79 -3.85
N SER A 249 -3.75 7.39 -2.65
CA SER A 249 -4.86 7.16 -1.74
C SER A 249 -5.99 8.17 -1.88
N ASP A 250 -7.20 7.72 -1.59
CA ASP A 250 -8.41 8.53 -1.51
C ASP A 250 -8.59 9.09 -0.10
N MET A 251 -8.29 8.26 0.92
CA MET A 251 -8.32 8.58 2.33
C MET A 251 -6.96 8.37 2.96
N THR A 252 -6.62 9.17 3.96
CA THR A 252 -5.36 9.03 4.70
C THR A 252 -5.60 9.08 6.20
N ALA A 253 -5.01 8.13 6.91
CA ALA A 253 -4.99 8.03 8.37
C ALA A 253 -3.57 8.32 8.87
N PHE A 254 -3.40 9.35 9.67
CA PHE A 254 -2.12 9.70 10.27
C PHE A 254 -2.03 9.15 11.69
N TYR A 255 -1.00 8.38 11.94
CA TYR A 255 -0.66 7.81 13.24
C TYR A 255 0.61 8.43 13.80
N THR A 256 0.64 8.66 15.10
CA THR A 256 1.85 9.05 15.83
C THR A 256 1.99 8.28 17.13
N THR A 257 3.05 8.54 17.89
CA THR A 257 3.26 7.93 19.21
C THR A 257 3.16 8.97 20.31
N GLU A 258 2.61 8.56 21.44
CA GLU A 258 2.75 9.27 22.70
C GLU A 258 3.66 8.47 23.63
N VAL A 259 4.52 9.19 24.33
CA VAL A 259 5.38 8.60 25.36
C VAL A 259 4.61 8.55 26.66
N ASN A 260 4.45 7.37 27.22
CA ASN A 260 3.96 7.24 28.60
C ASN A 260 5.10 7.64 29.54
N THR A 261 4.91 8.75 30.26
CA THR A 261 5.92 9.34 31.17
C THR A 261 6.31 8.41 32.33
N GLU A 262 5.47 7.45 32.69
CA GLU A 262 5.74 6.51 33.79
C GLU A 262 6.54 5.28 33.35
N SER A 263 6.38 4.84 32.09
CA SER A 263 6.98 3.58 31.59
C SER A 263 8.01 3.75 30.49
N ASP A 264 8.25 4.99 30.02
CA ASP A 264 9.08 5.32 28.83
C ASP A 264 8.68 4.52 27.56
N ARG A 265 7.48 3.96 27.54
CA ARG A 265 6.96 3.19 26.40
C ARG A 265 6.15 4.08 25.48
N ARG A 266 6.32 3.86 24.17
CA ARG A 266 5.62 4.61 23.13
C ARG A 266 4.38 3.87 22.67
N THR A 267 3.20 4.47 22.88
CA THR A 267 1.92 3.95 22.41
C THR A 267 1.48 4.71 21.16
N GLY A 268 1.16 3.98 20.10
CA GLY A 268 0.61 4.56 18.87
C GLY A 268 -0.85 4.96 19.02
N HIS A 269 -1.28 5.99 18.31
CA HIS A 269 -2.69 6.37 18.21
C HIS A 269 -2.98 7.03 16.87
N LEU A 270 -4.23 6.95 16.45
CA LEU A 270 -4.74 7.69 15.29
C LEU A 270 -4.91 9.16 15.68
N VAL A 271 -4.28 10.06 14.94
CA VAL A 271 -4.38 11.51 15.13
C VAL A 271 -5.50 12.08 14.28
N GLU A 272 -5.49 11.72 12.99
CA GLU A 272 -6.39 12.30 12.01
C GLU A 272 -6.71 11.28 10.90
N TYR A 273 -7.96 11.29 10.44
CA TYR A 273 -8.42 10.49 9.32
C TYR A 273 -9.31 11.35 8.42
N ASN A 274 -8.79 11.70 7.24
CA ASN A 274 -9.42 12.63 6.32
C ASN A 274 -9.22 12.22 4.85
N PRO A 275 -10.00 12.80 3.90
CA PRO A 275 -9.68 12.74 2.49
C PRO A 275 -8.23 13.19 2.25
N THR A 276 -7.51 12.43 1.42
CA THR A 276 -6.07 12.64 1.19
C THR A 276 -5.75 14.06 0.76
N VAL A 277 -6.56 14.65 -0.10
CA VAL A 277 -6.38 16.06 -0.53
C VAL A 277 -6.39 17.00 0.66
N LYS A 278 -7.36 16.85 1.59
CA LYS A 278 -7.45 17.66 2.81
C LYS A 278 -6.25 17.40 3.72
N MET A 279 -5.90 16.14 3.94
CA MET A 279 -4.78 15.73 4.78
C MET A 279 -3.45 16.40 4.40
N PHE A 280 -3.19 16.58 3.11
CA PHE A 280 -1.94 17.15 2.60
C PHE A 280 -2.01 18.66 2.29
N SER A 281 -3.20 19.27 2.18
CA SER A 281 -3.36 20.70 1.89
C SER A 281 -3.77 21.53 3.10
N GLN A 282 -4.65 21.01 3.94
CA GLN A 282 -5.21 21.70 5.09
C GLN A 282 -5.62 20.70 6.18
N PRO A 283 -4.65 20.06 6.84
CA PRO A 283 -4.93 19.14 7.93
C PRO A 283 -5.60 19.85 9.12
N ASP A 284 -6.40 19.11 9.89
CA ASP A 284 -7.11 19.64 11.05
C ASP A 284 -6.22 19.68 12.30
N ASP A 285 -5.20 18.81 12.38
CA ASP A 285 -4.29 18.69 13.54
C ASP A 285 -2.90 19.22 13.20
N ASN A 286 -2.33 20.06 14.06
CA ASN A 286 -1.00 20.63 13.89
C ASN A 286 0.12 19.57 13.80
N ARG A 287 -0.03 18.43 14.48
CA ARG A 287 0.93 17.31 14.39
C ARG A 287 0.93 16.70 13.00
N THR A 288 -0.24 16.63 12.37
CA THR A 288 -0.37 16.20 10.97
C THR A 288 0.32 17.19 10.04
N GLU A 289 0.09 18.49 10.22
CA GLU A 289 0.74 19.54 9.43
C GLU A 289 2.26 19.46 9.51
N GLN A 290 2.79 19.34 10.72
CA GLN A 290 4.24 19.19 10.93
C GLN A 290 4.79 17.95 10.23
N TYR A 291 4.06 16.82 10.31
CA TYR A 291 4.48 15.57 9.69
C TYR A 291 4.48 15.66 8.16
N VAL A 292 3.40 16.12 7.54
CA VAL A 292 3.27 16.16 6.06
C VAL A 292 4.17 17.23 5.43
N THR A 293 4.54 18.28 6.17
CA THR A 293 5.47 19.32 5.70
C THR A 293 6.94 18.99 5.99
N GLY A 294 7.23 17.86 6.63
CA GLY A 294 8.59 17.46 6.99
C GLY A 294 9.23 18.31 8.11
N ARG A 295 8.43 19.05 8.87
CA ARG A 295 8.88 19.91 10.00
C ARG A 295 8.93 19.14 11.34
N PHE A 296 8.99 17.82 11.28
CA PHE A 296 9.20 16.99 12.45
C PHE A 296 10.63 17.19 12.96
N GLY A 297 10.79 17.90 14.07
CA GLY A 297 12.01 18.05 14.81
C GLY A 297 11.84 17.51 16.22
#